data_563cc85c781319f1ef04817d030a7aaa
#
_entry.id   563cc85c781319f1ef04817d030a7aaa
#
_cell.length_a   1.000
_cell.length_b   1.000
_cell.length_c   1.000
_cell.angle_alpha   90.00
_cell.angle_beta   90.00
_cell.angle_gamma   90.00
#
_symmetry.space_group_name_H-M   'P 1'
#
loop_
_entity.id
_entity.type
_entity.pdbx_description
1 polymer ?
#
loop_
_entity_poly.entity_id
_entity_poly.type
_entity_poly.pdbx_seq_one_letter_code
_entity_poly.pdbx_strand_id
1 'polypeptide(L)'
;MSNQQIRPGGFNILPPVVKNLLIINGLFFLATMALSRFGIDLVELLGLFIPQSEYFRPHQLVSYIFMHGSMNHIFFNMFALWMFGNAIENHWGGKRFLIYYMVTGLGAGFIHLGVMEFQLFSVLKELSIDQIEMVKTQGAEVLQAGQNYSEASLAKLNLLLNTPTVGASGAVFGLLLAFGMMFPNAQIYLYFLFPIKAKYFVIGYGLIELFSGVSNRAGDNVAHFAHLGGMFFGYFLIKYWQKKGSRF
;
A
#
# COMPACT_ATOMS: atom_id res chain seq x y z
N MET A 1 -24.10 42.72 12.82
CA MET A 1 -24.56 41.64 11.98
C MET A 1 -23.46 41.38 10.97
N SER A 2 -22.61 40.34 11.21
CA SER A 2 -21.50 39.99 10.32
C SER A 2 -22.02 39.09 9.24
N ASN A 3 -22.05 39.58 8.02
CA ASN A 3 -22.30 38.77 6.81
C ASN A 3 -21.15 37.75 6.64
N GLN A 4 -21.32 36.56 7.19
CA GLN A 4 -20.51 35.43 6.76
C GLN A 4 -20.98 35.01 5.37
N GLN A 5 -20.32 35.55 4.36
CA GLN A 5 -20.43 35.02 2.99
C GLN A 5 -19.83 33.61 2.99
N ILE A 6 -20.70 32.59 3.05
CA ILE A 6 -20.33 31.22 2.74
C ILE A 6 -20.02 31.21 1.24
N ARG A 7 -18.75 31.33 0.87
CA ARG A 7 -18.30 31.05 -0.47
C ARG A 7 -18.45 29.54 -0.69
N PRO A 8 -19.23 29.07 -1.68
CA PRO A 8 -19.18 27.68 -2.07
C PRO A 8 -17.74 27.40 -2.45
N GLY A 9 -17.06 26.51 -1.75
CA GLY A 9 -15.70 26.12 -2.04
C GLY A 9 -15.67 25.54 -3.46
N GLY A 10 -15.02 26.23 -4.40
CA GLY A 10 -14.79 25.72 -5.75
C GLY A 10 -14.01 24.41 -5.66
N PHE A 11 -14.19 23.52 -6.64
CA PHE A 11 -13.42 22.27 -6.76
C PHE A 11 -11.91 22.58 -6.73
N ASN A 12 -11.20 22.03 -5.74
CA ASN A 12 -9.78 22.25 -5.59
C ASN A 12 -9.00 21.13 -6.31
N ILE A 13 -8.23 21.48 -7.34
CA ILE A 13 -7.43 20.54 -8.13
C ILE A 13 -6.35 19.86 -7.28
N LEU A 14 -5.91 20.48 -6.20
CA LEU A 14 -4.91 19.93 -5.29
C LEU A 14 -5.30 20.24 -3.83
N PRO A 15 -6.27 19.47 -3.27
CA PRO A 15 -6.75 19.73 -1.91
C PRO A 15 -5.65 19.49 -0.88
N PRO A 16 -5.74 20.12 0.30
CA PRO A 16 -4.61 20.25 1.23
C PRO A 16 -4.01 18.93 1.71
N VAL A 17 -4.84 17.91 2.00
CA VAL A 17 -4.33 16.64 2.53
C VAL A 17 -3.68 15.82 1.43
N VAL A 18 -4.30 15.73 0.24
CA VAL A 18 -3.69 15.11 -0.94
C VAL A 18 -2.34 15.77 -1.23
N LYS A 19 -2.29 17.11 -1.28
CA LYS A 19 -1.04 17.85 -1.49
C LYS A 19 0.04 17.47 -0.48
N ASN A 20 -0.30 17.46 0.80
CA ASN A 20 0.67 17.14 1.85
C ASN A 20 1.14 15.69 1.77
N LEU A 21 0.26 14.73 1.48
CA LEU A 21 0.64 13.34 1.27
C LEU A 21 1.57 13.16 0.07
N LEU A 22 1.31 13.84 -1.05
CA LEU A 22 2.21 13.85 -2.21
C LEU A 22 3.60 14.37 -1.85
N ILE A 23 3.66 15.50 -1.11
CA ILE A 23 4.92 16.10 -0.67
C ILE A 23 5.67 15.15 0.28
N ILE A 24 4.98 14.59 1.28
CA ILE A 24 5.61 13.67 2.25
C ILE A 24 6.20 12.46 1.55
N ASN A 25 5.43 11.79 0.69
CA ASN A 25 5.95 10.64 -0.06
C ASN A 25 7.13 11.00 -0.96
N GLY A 26 7.06 12.16 -1.65
CA GLY A 26 8.17 12.68 -2.45
C GLY A 26 9.42 12.96 -1.62
N LEU A 27 9.28 13.55 -0.43
CA LEU A 27 10.40 13.81 0.47
C LEU A 27 11.03 12.51 1.00
N PHE A 28 10.23 11.52 1.41
CA PHE A 28 10.75 10.21 1.82
C PHE A 28 11.50 9.52 0.68
N PHE A 29 10.97 9.57 -0.54
CA PHE A 29 11.63 8.97 -1.70
C PHE A 29 12.97 9.67 -2.02
N LEU A 30 13.00 10.99 -2.02
CA LEU A 30 14.24 11.75 -2.21
C LEU A 30 15.25 11.49 -1.09
N ALA A 31 14.78 11.41 0.15
CA ALA A 31 15.63 11.07 1.29
C ALA A 31 16.22 9.66 1.17
N THR A 32 15.44 8.67 0.70
CA THR A 32 15.93 7.31 0.43
C THR A 32 17.07 7.33 -0.59
N MET A 33 16.90 8.06 -1.69
CA MET A 33 17.95 8.19 -2.72
C MET A 33 19.19 8.94 -2.22
N ALA A 34 19.01 9.97 -1.40
CA ALA A 34 20.12 10.78 -0.88
C ALA A 34 20.92 10.02 0.18
N LEU A 35 20.24 9.40 1.14
CA LEU A 35 20.85 8.74 2.30
C LEU A 35 21.50 7.40 1.93
N SER A 36 21.02 6.72 0.89
CA SER A 36 21.68 5.50 0.37
C SER A 36 23.14 5.74 -0.05
N ARG A 37 23.46 6.95 -0.50
CA ARG A 37 24.85 7.34 -0.84
C ARG A 37 25.78 7.41 0.37
N PHE A 38 25.23 7.51 1.56
CA PHE A 38 25.94 7.52 2.84
C PHE A 38 25.84 6.19 3.57
N GLY A 39 25.36 5.12 2.90
CA GLY A 39 25.22 3.79 3.49
C GLY A 39 24.01 3.64 4.42
N ILE A 40 23.07 4.59 4.42
CA ILE A 40 21.85 4.51 5.23
C ILE A 40 20.69 4.02 4.35
N ASP A 41 20.19 2.83 4.65
CA ASP A 41 19.02 2.27 3.96
C ASP A 41 17.70 2.62 4.70
N LEU A 42 16.98 3.62 4.17
CA LEU A 42 15.69 4.00 4.71
C LEU A 42 14.60 2.96 4.42
N VAL A 43 14.75 2.13 3.40
CA VAL A 43 13.78 1.07 3.10
C VAL A 43 13.86 -0.01 4.18
N GLU A 44 15.06 -0.37 4.63
CA GLU A 44 15.25 -1.28 5.75
C GLU A 44 14.72 -0.69 7.07
N LEU A 45 15.00 0.58 7.34
CA LEU A 45 14.60 1.22 8.60
C LEU A 45 13.07 1.42 8.71
N LEU A 46 12.39 1.77 7.62
CA LEU A 46 11.02 2.27 7.62
C LEU A 46 10.02 1.36 6.89
N GLY A 47 10.49 0.42 6.07
CA GLY A 47 9.66 -0.59 5.41
C GLY A 47 9.16 -1.63 6.40
N LEU A 48 8.02 -2.25 6.12
CA LEU A 48 7.34 -3.18 7.01
C LEU A 48 7.90 -4.59 6.84
N PHE A 49 8.60 -5.07 7.84
CA PHE A 49 9.00 -6.46 7.98
C PHE A 49 7.99 -7.28 8.78
N ILE A 50 8.04 -8.59 8.60
CA ILE A 50 7.33 -9.55 9.45
C ILE A 50 7.89 -9.51 10.88
N PRO A 51 7.07 -9.73 11.95
CA PRO A 51 7.54 -9.64 13.35
C PRO A 51 8.70 -10.57 13.70
N GLN A 52 8.88 -11.69 12.99
CA GLN A 52 9.98 -12.63 13.18
C GLN A 52 11.30 -12.22 12.53
N SER A 53 11.29 -11.16 11.73
CA SER A 53 12.50 -10.57 11.16
C SER A 53 13.30 -9.80 12.22
N GLU A 54 14.61 -9.87 12.17
CA GLU A 54 15.50 -9.06 13.00
C GLU A 54 15.40 -7.57 12.73
N TYR A 55 14.93 -7.21 11.53
CA TYR A 55 14.72 -5.83 11.07
C TYR A 55 13.38 -5.25 11.50
N PHE A 56 12.45 -6.03 12.04
CA PHE A 56 11.15 -5.52 12.46
C PHE A 56 11.26 -4.48 13.56
N ARG A 57 10.54 -3.38 13.36
CA ARG A 57 10.34 -2.31 14.36
C ARG A 57 8.88 -1.84 14.34
N PRO A 58 8.25 -1.56 15.50
CA PRO A 58 6.81 -1.24 15.56
C PRO A 58 6.38 -0.01 14.73
N HIS A 59 7.27 0.99 14.55
CA HIS A 59 6.96 2.17 13.75
C HIS A 59 6.75 1.85 12.26
N GLN A 60 7.28 0.72 11.79
CA GLN A 60 7.13 0.25 10.42
C GLN A 60 5.67 -0.03 10.04
N LEU A 61 4.80 -0.33 11.02
CA LEU A 61 3.35 -0.46 10.79
C LEU A 61 2.73 0.81 10.19
N VAL A 62 3.36 1.96 10.39
CA VAL A 62 2.90 3.25 9.87
C VAL A 62 3.82 3.76 8.76
N SER A 63 5.15 3.71 8.97
CA SER A 63 6.12 4.36 8.07
C SER A 63 6.17 3.74 6.68
N TYR A 64 5.91 2.45 6.55
CA TYR A 64 5.95 1.73 5.27
C TYR A 64 5.04 2.34 4.19
N ILE A 65 3.91 2.96 4.61
CA ILE A 65 2.93 3.61 3.72
C ILE A 65 3.57 4.76 2.91
N PHE A 66 4.64 5.36 3.44
CA PHE A 66 5.34 6.49 2.83
C PHE A 66 6.59 6.09 2.05
N MET A 67 6.98 4.81 2.13
CA MET A 67 8.18 4.31 1.48
C MET A 67 7.90 3.78 0.07
N HIS A 68 8.85 3.92 -0.86
CA HIS A 68 8.71 3.44 -2.23
C HIS A 68 10.03 2.86 -2.74
N GLY A 69 9.97 1.66 -3.31
CA GLY A 69 11.15 0.92 -3.77
C GLY A 69 11.66 1.31 -5.16
N SER A 70 10.90 2.07 -5.96
CA SER A 70 11.31 2.46 -7.31
C SER A 70 10.60 3.71 -7.80
N MET A 71 11.16 4.36 -8.85
CA MET A 71 10.56 5.53 -9.48
C MET A 71 9.17 5.22 -10.07
N ASN A 72 9.00 4.08 -10.72
CA ASN A 72 7.69 3.69 -11.25
C ASN A 72 6.68 3.46 -10.12
N HIS A 73 7.13 2.87 -9.01
CA HIS A 73 6.28 2.60 -7.86
C HIS A 73 5.73 3.90 -7.25
N ILE A 74 6.58 4.89 -6.97
CA ILE A 74 6.11 6.19 -6.45
C ILE A 74 5.26 6.92 -7.48
N PHE A 75 5.63 6.93 -8.74
CA PHE A 75 4.90 7.62 -9.79
C PHE A 75 3.44 7.15 -9.87
N PHE A 76 3.20 5.84 -9.98
CA PHE A 76 1.85 5.30 -10.09
C PHE A 76 1.04 5.48 -8.80
N ASN A 77 1.66 5.34 -7.63
CA ASN A 77 1.00 5.62 -6.37
C ASN A 77 0.58 7.08 -6.24
N MET A 78 1.47 8.01 -6.54
CA MET A 78 1.19 9.46 -6.42
C MET A 78 0.18 9.93 -7.48
N PHE A 79 0.26 9.39 -8.68
CA PHE A 79 -0.73 9.67 -9.72
C PHE A 79 -2.14 9.20 -9.31
N ALA A 80 -2.26 7.99 -8.79
CA ALA A 80 -3.54 7.46 -8.33
C ALA A 80 -4.04 8.19 -7.06
N LEU A 81 -3.15 8.51 -6.12
CA LEU A 81 -3.48 9.35 -4.96
C LEU A 81 -4.01 10.72 -5.38
N TRP A 82 -3.36 11.37 -6.34
CA TRP A 82 -3.83 12.66 -6.86
C TRP A 82 -5.19 12.51 -7.55
N MET A 83 -5.34 11.55 -8.46
CA MET A 83 -6.53 11.38 -9.28
C MET A 83 -7.77 11.02 -8.44
N PHE A 84 -7.68 9.99 -7.61
CA PHE A 84 -8.80 9.52 -6.79
C PHE A 84 -8.94 10.32 -5.50
N GLY A 85 -7.81 10.65 -4.85
CA GLY A 85 -7.79 11.39 -3.60
C GLY A 85 -8.37 12.79 -3.73
N ASN A 86 -8.09 13.47 -4.85
CA ASN A 86 -8.65 14.77 -5.15
C ASN A 86 -10.19 14.75 -5.14
N ALA A 87 -10.82 13.83 -5.87
CA ALA A 87 -12.27 13.73 -5.92
C ALA A 87 -12.86 13.43 -4.53
N ILE A 88 -12.23 12.53 -3.79
CA ILE A 88 -12.70 12.08 -2.48
C ILE A 88 -12.52 13.17 -1.42
N GLU A 89 -11.36 13.83 -1.35
CA GLU A 89 -11.12 14.90 -0.38
C GLU A 89 -12.03 16.11 -0.62
N ASN A 90 -12.27 16.50 -1.87
CA ASN A 90 -13.23 17.56 -2.19
C ASN A 90 -14.66 17.21 -1.73
N HIS A 91 -15.02 15.94 -1.72
CA HIS A 91 -16.35 15.48 -1.31
C HIS A 91 -16.47 15.28 0.21
N TRP A 92 -15.48 14.65 0.85
CA TRP A 92 -15.52 14.29 2.28
C TRP A 92 -14.94 15.35 3.21
N GLY A 93 -14.09 16.25 2.68
CA GLY A 93 -13.23 17.13 3.46
C GLY A 93 -11.96 16.40 3.97
N GLY A 94 -10.93 17.20 4.26
CA GLY A 94 -9.59 16.70 4.55
C GLY A 94 -9.52 15.75 5.76
N LYS A 95 -10.25 16.04 6.85
CA LYS A 95 -10.20 15.19 8.06
C LYS A 95 -10.69 13.76 7.79
N ARG A 96 -11.84 13.61 7.11
CA ARG A 96 -12.40 12.30 6.81
C ARG A 96 -11.55 11.56 5.78
N PHE A 97 -11.05 12.28 4.78
CA PHE A 97 -10.12 11.75 3.79
C PHE A 97 -8.85 11.18 4.44
N LEU A 98 -8.21 11.95 5.35
CA LEU A 98 -7.00 11.49 6.05
C LEU A 98 -7.26 10.25 6.91
N ILE A 99 -8.37 10.23 7.66
CA ILE A 99 -8.76 9.05 8.45
C ILE A 99 -8.93 7.84 7.53
N TYR A 100 -9.62 8.00 6.41
CA TYR A 100 -9.83 6.92 5.45
C TYR A 100 -8.51 6.39 4.89
N TYR A 101 -7.64 7.29 4.42
CA TYR A 101 -6.33 6.95 3.88
C TYR A 101 -5.47 6.17 4.89
N MET A 102 -5.39 6.66 6.13
CA MET A 102 -4.61 5.99 7.17
C MET A 102 -5.20 4.63 7.58
N VAL A 103 -6.51 4.54 7.76
CA VAL A 103 -7.17 3.27 8.14
C VAL A 103 -7.01 2.23 7.04
N THR A 104 -7.16 2.60 5.79
CA THR A 104 -6.98 1.66 4.66
C THR A 104 -5.53 1.26 4.49
N GLY A 105 -4.58 2.18 4.67
CA GLY A 105 -3.15 1.88 4.66
C GLY A 105 -2.76 0.93 5.80
N LEU A 106 -3.07 1.28 7.05
CA LEU A 106 -2.77 0.41 8.20
C LEU A 106 -3.45 -0.96 8.08
N GLY A 107 -4.72 -0.99 7.68
CA GLY A 107 -5.47 -2.23 7.47
C GLY A 107 -4.86 -3.11 6.39
N ALA A 108 -4.34 -2.51 5.32
CA ALA A 108 -3.59 -3.20 4.28
C ALA A 108 -2.35 -3.92 4.85
N GLY A 109 -1.56 -3.22 5.68
CA GLY A 109 -0.41 -3.80 6.36
C GLY A 109 -0.78 -4.98 7.26
N PHE A 110 -1.85 -4.86 8.04
CA PHE A 110 -2.31 -5.94 8.91
C PHE A 110 -2.74 -7.20 8.13
N ILE A 111 -3.50 -7.05 7.04
CA ILE A 111 -3.88 -8.19 6.19
C ILE A 111 -2.63 -8.81 5.56
N HIS A 112 -1.71 -7.99 5.07
CA HIS A 112 -0.48 -8.47 4.45
C HIS A 112 0.38 -9.25 5.44
N LEU A 113 0.60 -8.73 6.65
CA LEU A 113 1.30 -9.44 7.71
C LEU A 113 0.63 -10.78 8.04
N GLY A 114 -0.70 -10.83 8.14
CA GLY A 114 -1.42 -12.08 8.37
C GLY A 114 -1.18 -13.12 7.28
N VAL A 115 -1.09 -12.69 6.02
CA VAL A 115 -0.76 -13.59 4.89
C VAL A 115 0.70 -14.04 4.96
N MET A 116 1.62 -13.15 5.27
CA MET A 116 3.04 -13.49 5.45
C MET A 116 3.24 -14.48 6.59
N GLU A 117 2.55 -14.31 7.72
CA GLU A 117 2.56 -15.24 8.86
C GLU A 117 2.06 -16.63 8.46
N PHE A 118 0.96 -16.70 7.71
CA PHE A 118 0.45 -17.97 7.20
C PHE A 118 1.46 -18.65 6.27
N GLN A 119 2.12 -17.90 5.41
CA GLN A 119 3.16 -18.40 4.52
C GLN A 119 4.39 -18.86 5.28
N LEU A 120 4.83 -18.09 6.30
CA LEU A 120 5.94 -18.45 7.17
C LEU A 120 5.66 -19.78 7.90
N PHE A 121 4.48 -19.91 8.51
CA PHE A 121 4.09 -21.16 9.17
C PHE A 121 4.12 -22.36 8.22
N SER A 122 3.73 -22.18 6.98
CA SER A 122 3.76 -23.26 5.98
C SER A 122 5.20 -23.65 5.61
N VAL A 123 6.07 -22.68 5.37
CA VAL A 123 7.47 -22.90 4.98
C VAL A 123 8.29 -23.52 6.11
N LEU A 124 8.07 -23.09 7.35
CA LEU A 124 8.81 -23.63 8.51
C LEU A 124 8.57 -25.11 8.75
N LYS A 125 7.47 -25.70 8.25
CA LYS A 125 7.21 -27.14 8.34
C LYS A 125 8.05 -27.99 7.38
N GLU A 126 8.59 -27.36 6.34
CA GLU A 126 9.33 -28.02 5.26
C GLU A 126 10.85 -27.99 5.51
N LEU A 127 11.32 -27.19 6.47
CA LEU A 127 12.73 -26.90 6.70
C LEU A 127 13.24 -27.47 8.02
N SER A 128 14.50 -27.91 8.05
CA SER A 128 15.20 -28.28 9.27
C SER A 128 15.61 -27.05 10.09
N ILE A 129 15.93 -27.24 11.36
CA ILE A 129 16.40 -26.18 12.25
C ILE A 129 17.66 -25.51 11.69
N ASP A 130 18.61 -26.31 11.19
CA ASP A 130 19.88 -25.81 10.63
C ASP A 130 19.65 -24.95 9.37
N GLN A 131 18.70 -25.36 8.52
CA GLN A 131 18.31 -24.60 7.34
C GLN A 131 17.67 -23.24 7.71
N ILE A 132 16.81 -23.24 8.72
CA ILE A 132 16.17 -22.00 9.22
C ILE A 132 17.23 -21.05 9.77
N GLU A 133 18.17 -21.58 10.58
CA GLU A 133 19.24 -20.78 11.17
C GLU A 133 20.20 -20.23 10.10
N MET A 134 20.53 -21.04 9.10
CA MET A 134 21.32 -20.59 7.95
C MET A 134 20.66 -19.39 7.25
N VAL A 135 19.34 -19.45 7.00
CA VAL A 135 18.64 -18.34 6.36
C VAL A 135 18.59 -17.09 7.25
N LYS A 136 18.42 -17.24 8.56
CA LYS A 136 18.44 -16.09 9.48
C LYS A 136 19.81 -15.41 9.52
N THR A 137 20.90 -16.18 9.49
CA THR A 137 22.25 -15.63 9.64
C THR A 137 22.87 -15.14 8.34
N GLN A 138 22.54 -15.75 7.19
CA GLN A 138 23.19 -15.47 5.90
C GLN A 138 22.23 -14.91 4.86
N GLY A 139 20.92 -15.02 5.07
CA GLY A 139 19.92 -14.73 4.06
C GLY A 139 19.92 -13.28 3.57
N ALA A 140 20.14 -12.32 4.45
CA ALA A 140 20.23 -10.92 4.10
C ALA A 140 21.42 -10.62 3.15
N GLU A 141 22.59 -11.20 3.43
CA GLU A 141 23.79 -11.05 2.59
C GLU A 141 23.59 -11.66 1.20
N VAL A 142 22.92 -12.82 1.14
CA VAL A 142 22.57 -13.48 -0.14
C VAL A 142 21.68 -12.58 -1.00
N LEU A 143 20.67 -11.91 -0.41
CA LEU A 143 19.82 -10.96 -1.13
C LEU A 143 20.56 -9.70 -1.55
N GLN A 144 21.44 -9.17 -0.71
CA GLN A 144 22.28 -8.00 -1.04
C GLN A 144 23.22 -8.29 -2.20
N ALA A 145 23.69 -9.55 -2.35
CA ALA A 145 24.46 -9.99 -3.51
C ALA A 145 23.60 -10.17 -4.79
N GLY A 146 22.31 -9.86 -4.75
CA GLY A 146 21.37 -10.03 -5.86
C GLY A 146 21.04 -11.50 -6.16
N GLN A 147 21.21 -12.39 -5.18
CA GLN A 147 21.00 -13.84 -5.28
C GLN A 147 19.90 -14.29 -4.30
N ASN A 148 19.47 -15.54 -4.45
CA ASN A 148 18.65 -16.22 -3.45
C ASN A 148 18.97 -17.73 -3.49
N TYR A 149 18.47 -18.48 -2.52
CA TYR A 149 18.64 -19.91 -2.46
C TYR A 149 17.96 -20.61 -3.66
N SER A 150 18.55 -21.70 -4.15
CA SER A 150 17.97 -22.49 -5.26
C SER A 150 16.78 -23.35 -4.82
N GLU A 151 16.74 -23.74 -3.53
CA GLU A 151 15.62 -24.47 -2.96
C GLU A 151 14.46 -23.48 -2.67
N ALA A 152 13.26 -23.82 -3.17
CA ALA A 152 12.12 -22.92 -3.15
C ALA A 152 11.70 -22.51 -1.72
N SER A 153 11.72 -23.44 -0.77
CA SER A 153 11.34 -23.18 0.63
C SER A 153 12.35 -22.29 1.34
N LEU A 154 13.66 -22.48 1.09
CA LEU A 154 14.70 -21.58 1.60
C LEU A 154 14.61 -20.19 0.99
N ALA A 155 14.43 -20.11 -0.32
CA ALA A 155 14.27 -18.85 -1.03
C ALA A 155 13.05 -18.06 -0.52
N LYS A 156 11.95 -18.75 -0.27
CA LYS A 156 10.72 -18.15 0.26
C LYS A 156 10.91 -17.67 1.70
N LEU A 157 11.53 -18.49 2.57
CA LEU A 157 11.85 -18.07 3.94
C LEU A 157 12.73 -16.82 3.93
N ASN A 158 13.74 -16.79 3.06
CA ASN A 158 14.66 -15.67 2.94
C ASN A 158 13.93 -14.37 2.57
N LEU A 159 13.05 -14.42 1.56
CA LEU A 159 12.24 -13.26 1.17
C LEU A 159 11.31 -12.82 2.29
N LEU A 160 10.64 -13.74 2.99
CA LEU A 160 9.73 -13.42 4.09
C LEU A 160 10.43 -12.69 5.23
N LEU A 161 11.65 -13.11 5.60
CA LEU A 161 12.38 -12.56 6.74
C LEU A 161 13.15 -11.28 6.38
N ASN A 162 13.69 -11.19 5.17
CA ASN A 162 14.70 -10.19 4.81
C ASN A 162 14.27 -9.19 3.74
N THR A 163 12.99 -9.22 3.31
CA THR A 163 12.47 -8.24 2.35
C THR A 163 11.32 -7.45 2.93
N PRO A 164 11.43 -6.12 3.07
CA PRO A 164 10.35 -5.31 3.60
C PRO A 164 9.26 -5.03 2.56
N THR A 165 8.03 -4.89 3.03
CA THR A 165 6.93 -4.33 2.27
C THR A 165 6.93 -2.82 2.35
N VAL A 166 6.77 -2.14 1.23
CA VAL A 166 6.72 -0.67 1.13
C VAL A 166 5.63 -0.23 0.18
N GLY A 167 5.05 0.94 0.43
CA GLY A 167 4.17 1.61 -0.52
C GLY A 167 2.87 2.14 0.05
N ALA A 168 2.41 3.23 -0.55
CA ALA A 168 1.10 3.82 -0.31
C ALA A 168 -0.04 2.99 -0.95
N SER A 169 0.29 1.95 -1.71
CA SER A 169 -0.65 1.27 -2.61
C SER A 169 -1.86 0.66 -1.88
N GLY A 170 -1.69 0.12 -0.67
CA GLY A 170 -2.82 -0.36 0.12
C GLY A 170 -3.85 0.74 0.39
N ALA A 171 -3.41 1.95 0.79
CA ALA A 171 -4.28 3.09 0.96
C ALA A 171 -4.87 3.57 -0.38
N VAL A 172 -4.08 3.56 -1.44
CA VAL A 172 -4.52 3.93 -2.80
C VAL A 172 -5.60 2.99 -3.32
N PHE A 173 -5.49 1.68 -3.08
CA PHE A 173 -6.55 0.72 -3.42
C PHE A 173 -7.82 0.95 -2.59
N GLY A 174 -7.69 1.36 -1.33
CA GLY A 174 -8.79 1.87 -0.54
C GLY A 174 -9.47 3.08 -1.21
N LEU A 175 -8.69 4.07 -1.68
CA LEU A 175 -9.21 5.23 -2.39
C LEU A 175 -9.89 4.83 -3.72
N LEU A 176 -9.32 3.89 -4.45
CA LEU A 176 -9.92 3.35 -5.66
C LEU A 176 -11.29 2.74 -5.41
N LEU A 177 -11.42 1.94 -4.33
CA LEU A 177 -12.71 1.41 -3.91
C LEU A 177 -13.70 2.52 -3.55
N ALA A 178 -13.27 3.51 -2.73
CA ALA A 178 -14.13 4.64 -2.36
C ALA A 178 -14.64 5.38 -3.60
N PHE A 179 -13.76 5.65 -4.56
CA PHE A 179 -14.13 6.30 -5.80
C PHE A 179 -15.18 5.50 -6.58
N GLY A 180 -14.96 4.18 -6.72
CA GLY A 180 -15.93 3.30 -7.41
C GLY A 180 -17.29 3.20 -6.71
N MET A 181 -17.31 3.27 -5.37
CA MET A 181 -18.55 3.27 -4.59
C MET A 181 -19.29 4.61 -4.63
N MET A 182 -18.56 5.73 -4.62
CA MET A 182 -19.13 7.09 -4.61
C MET A 182 -19.52 7.56 -6.00
N PHE A 183 -18.71 7.23 -7.01
CA PHE A 183 -18.88 7.70 -8.39
C PHE A 183 -18.96 6.53 -9.38
N PRO A 184 -19.90 5.57 -9.21
CA PRO A 184 -19.89 4.29 -9.92
C PRO A 184 -19.99 4.41 -11.45
N ASN A 185 -20.57 5.50 -11.94
CA ASN A 185 -20.75 5.75 -13.37
C ASN A 185 -19.72 6.75 -13.94
N ALA A 186 -18.80 7.28 -13.11
CA ALA A 186 -17.69 8.09 -13.59
C ALA A 186 -16.83 7.27 -14.57
N GLN A 187 -16.36 7.92 -15.61
CA GLN A 187 -15.51 7.27 -16.62
C GLN A 187 -14.04 7.40 -16.22
N ILE A 188 -13.35 6.27 -16.17
CA ILE A 188 -11.89 6.18 -16.04
C ILE A 188 -11.35 5.81 -17.43
N TYR A 189 -10.45 6.63 -17.96
CA TYR A 189 -9.88 6.42 -19.28
C TYR A 189 -8.59 5.59 -19.16
N LEU A 190 -8.69 4.28 -19.49
CA LEU A 190 -7.51 3.42 -19.58
C LEU A 190 -6.62 3.89 -20.74
N TYR A 191 -5.34 4.08 -20.44
CA TYR A 191 -4.36 4.59 -21.41
C TYR A 191 -4.82 5.85 -22.14
N PHE A 192 -5.70 6.67 -21.51
CA PHE A 192 -6.33 7.87 -22.06
C PHE A 192 -7.23 7.62 -23.28
N LEU A 193 -7.52 6.36 -23.62
CA LEU A 193 -8.25 5.98 -24.84
C LEU A 193 -9.59 5.30 -24.54
N PHE A 194 -9.63 4.36 -23.62
CA PHE A 194 -10.80 3.50 -23.39
C PHE A 194 -11.55 3.90 -22.12
N PRO A 195 -12.77 4.48 -22.24
CA PRO A 195 -13.59 4.84 -21.09
C PRO A 195 -14.22 3.60 -20.46
N ILE A 196 -13.94 3.35 -19.19
CA ILE A 196 -14.56 2.29 -18.39
C ILE A 196 -15.25 2.94 -17.19
N LYS A 197 -16.48 2.53 -16.87
CA LYS A 197 -17.14 3.00 -15.65
C LYS A 197 -16.38 2.56 -14.41
N ALA A 198 -16.22 3.48 -13.45
CA ALA A 198 -15.43 3.25 -12.24
C ALA A 198 -15.79 1.97 -11.50
N LYS A 199 -17.07 1.63 -11.38
CA LYS A 199 -17.51 0.38 -10.75
C LYS A 199 -16.92 -0.87 -11.42
N TYR A 200 -16.85 -0.92 -12.74
CA TYR A 200 -16.31 -2.08 -13.45
C TYR A 200 -14.79 -2.12 -13.38
N PHE A 201 -14.15 -0.95 -13.43
CA PHE A 201 -12.71 -0.85 -13.25
C PHE A 201 -12.28 -1.37 -11.87
N VAL A 202 -12.95 -0.92 -10.79
CA VAL A 202 -12.65 -1.32 -9.42
C VAL A 202 -12.86 -2.82 -9.20
N ILE A 203 -13.99 -3.36 -9.68
CA ILE A 203 -14.27 -4.80 -9.57
C ILE A 203 -13.23 -5.62 -10.35
N GLY A 204 -12.97 -5.24 -11.59
CA GLY A 204 -12.00 -5.96 -12.45
C GLY A 204 -10.60 -5.92 -11.84
N TYR A 205 -10.16 -4.76 -11.33
CA TYR A 205 -8.84 -4.64 -10.72
C TYR A 205 -8.72 -5.43 -9.41
N GLY A 206 -9.78 -5.40 -8.58
CA GLY A 206 -9.84 -6.24 -7.36
C GLY A 206 -9.80 -7.75 -7.66
N LEU A 207 -10.44 -8.20 -8.74
CA LEU A 207 -10.37 -9.59 -9.19
C LEU A 207 -8.97 -9.96 -9.69
N ILE A 208 -8.30 -9.07 -10.42
CA ILE A 208 -6.91 -9.26 -10.85
C ILE A 208 -5.98 -9.40 -9.65
N GLU A 209 -6.11 -8.53 -8.64
CA GLU A 209 -5.32 -8.60 -7.42
C GLU A 209 -5.55 -9.91 -6.66
N LEU A 210 -6.81 -10.35 -6.54
CA LEU A 210 -7.15 -11.61 -5.89
C LEU A 210 -6.53 -12.81 -6.64
N PHE A 211 -6.70 -12.84 -7.96
CA PHE A 211 -6.17 -13.92 -8.78
C PHE A 211 -4.63 -13.96 -8.75
N SER A 212 -3.98 -12.80 -8.85
CA SER A 212 -2.52 -12.71 -8.77
C SER A 212 -2.00 -13.13 -7.41
N GLY A 213 -2.62 -12.67 -6.32
CA GLY A 213 -2.24 -13.05 -4.96
C GLY A 213 -2.38 -14.55 -4.67
N VAL A 214 -3.44 -15.19 -5.18
CA VAL A 214 -3.65 -16.65 -5.05
C VAL A 214 -2.68 -17.43 -5.95
N SER A 215 -2.40 -16.93 -7.17
CA SER A 215 -1.48 -17.58 -8.10
C SER A 215 -0.04 -17.62 -7.60
N ASN A 216 0.36 -16.70 -6.73
CA ASN A 216 1.67 -16.64 -6.05
C ASN A 216 2.85 -16.99 -6.98
N ARG A 217 2.93 -16.32 -8.13
CA ARG A 217 3.92 -16.62 -9.17
C ARG A 217 5.32 -16.27 -8.69
N ALA A 218 6.28 -17.15 -9.01
CA ALA A 218 7.70 -16.88 -8.73
C ALA A 218 8.14 -15.57 -9.41
N GLY A 219 8.79 -14.68 -8.64
CA GLY A 219 9.23 -13.36 -9.10
C GLY A 219 8.18 -12.25 -9.01
N ASP A 220 6.97 -12.54 -8.56
CA ASP A 220 5.97 -11.52 -8.28
C ASP A 220 6.20 -10.90 -6.89
N ASN A 221 6.73 -9.68 -6.87
CA ASN A 221 7.04 -8.93 -5.65
C ASN A 221 5.91 -7.98 -5.23
N VAL A 222 4.72 -8.11 -5.82
CA VAL A 222 3.59 -7.24 -5.51
C VAL A 222 2.82 -7.77 -4.30
N ALA A 223 2.56 -6.89 -3.35
CA ALA A 223 1.79 -7.22 -2.15
C ALA A 223 0.26 -7.22 -2.43
N HIS A 224 -0.20 -8.13 -3.30
CA HIS A 224 -1.60 -8.20 -3.75
C HIS A 224 -2.60 -8.23 -2.58
N PHE A 225 -2.31 -8.98 -1.54
CA PHE A 225 -3.18 -9.03 -0.37
C PHE A 225 -3.19 -7.75 0.46
N ALA A 226 -2.13 -6.93 0.39
CA ALA A 226 -2.17 -5.58 0.97
C ALA A 226 -3.15 -4.69 0.19
N HIS A 227 -3.16 -4.77 -1.13
CA HIS A 227 -4.12 -4.03 -1.97
C HIS A 227 -5.56 -4.41 -1.63
N LEU A 228 -5.86 -5.71 -1.59
CA LEU A 228 -7.18 -6.22 -1.19
C LEU A 228 -7.52 -5.83 0.26
N GLY A 229 -6.54 -5.84 1.16
CA GLY A 229 -6.70 -5.40 2.54
C GLY A 229 -7.13 -3.94 2.64
N GLY A 230 -6.52 -3.05 1.85
CA GLY A 230 -6.92 -1.66 1.75
C GLY A 230 -8.37 -1.50 1.27
N MET A 231 -8.77 -2.25 0.25
CA MET A 231 -10.16 -2.27 -0.21
C MET A 231 -11.11 -2.81 0.86
N PHE A 232 -10.75 -3.88 1.55
CA PHE A 232 -11.55 -4.49 2.61
C PHE A 232 -11.84 -3.50 3.75
N PHE A 233 -10.80 -2.93 4.34
CA PHE A 233 -10.98 -1.92 5.41
C PHE A 233 -11.73 -0.69 4.91
N GLY A 234 -11.47 -0.27 3.68
CA GLY A 234 -12.17 0.82 3.03
C GLY A 234 -13.66 0.57 2.92
N TYR A 235 -14.06 -0.62 2.48
CA TYR A 235 -15.47 -1.00 2.37
C TYR A 235 -16.20 -0.91 3.72
N PHE A 236 -15.63 -1.51 4.77
CA PHE A 236 -16.27 -1.50 6.08
C PHE A 236 -16.34 -0.10 6.70
N LEU A 237 -15.32 0.71 6.51
CA LEU A 237 -15.31 2.09 7.01
C LEU A 237 -16.37 2.94 6.29
N ILE A 238 -16.53 2.81 4.98
CA ILE A 238 -17.58 3.47 4.21
C ILE A 238 -18.96 3.03 4.73
N LYS A 239 -19.21 1.71 4.86
CA LYS A 239 -20.48 1.17 5.37
C LYS A 239 -20.80 1.66 6.78
N TYR A 240 -19.79 1.72 7.65
CA TYR A 240 -19.93 2.27 8.99
C TYR A 240 -20.38 3.75 8.97
N TRP A 241 -19.77 4.57 8.12
CA TRP A 241 -20.15 5.97 7.99
C TRP A 241 -21.55 6.14 7.39
N GLN A 242 -21.91 5.34 6.39
CA GLN A 242 -23.26 5.34 5.82
C GLN A 242 -24.31 5.04 6.89
N LYS A 243 -24.08 4.03 7.73
CA LYS A 243 -25.00 3.66 8.83
C LYS A 243 -25.16 4.79 9.86
N LYS A 244 -24.14 5.61 10.07
CA LYS A 244 -24.20 6.78 10.97
C LYS A 244 -24.81 8.05 10.34
N GLY A 245 -25.49 7.92 9.20
CA GLY A 245 -26.20 9.02 8.55
C GLY A 245 -25.30 9.99 7.78
N SER A 246 -24.06 9.64 7.54
CA SER A 246 -23.20 10.40 6.65
C SER A 246 -23.63 10.16 5.20
N ARG A 247 -24.22 11.17 4.57
CA ARG A 247 -24.51 11.12 3.13
C ARG A 247 -23.18 11.17 2.34
N PHE A 248 -23.09 10.35 1.33
CA PHE A 248 -22.02 10.37 0.32
C PHE A 248 -22.50 11.08 -0.93
#